data_2d18f65ba16f492712eeed70752e6426
#
_entry.id   2d18f65ba16f492712eeed70752e6426
#
_cell.length_a   1.000
_cell.length_b   1.000
_cell.length_c   1.000
_cell.angle_alpha   90.00
_cell.angle_beta   90.00
_cell.angle_gamma   90.00
#
_symmetry.space_group_name_H-M   'P 1'
#
loop_
_entity.id
_entity.type
_entity.pdbx_description
1 polymer ?
#
loop_
_entity_poly.entity_id
_entity_poly.type
_entity_poly.pdbx_seq_one_letter_code
_entity_poly.pdbx_strand_id
1 'polypeptide(L)'
;MKTFDSLFVELAGKAATRPAGSGTVAELDGGVHAIGKKVVEEAAEVWIAAEYEGADRTAEEISQLLYHLQVMMIACDLSLEDVYRFL
;
A
#
# COMPACT_ATOMS: atom_id res chain seq x y z
N MET A 1 10.61 -9.11 11.68
CA MET A 1 9.87 -9.10 10.40
C MET A 1 8.77 -8.05 10.43
N LYS A 2 8.65 -7.28 9.38
CA LYS A 2 7.57 -6.30 9.25
C LYS A 2 6.26 -7.02 8.96
N THR A 3 5.19 -6.63 9.65
CA THR A 3 3.85 -7.18 9.43
C THR A 3 2.97 -6.13 8.77
N PHE A 4 1.76 -6.51 8.35
CA PHE A 4 0.79 -5.57 7.81
C PHE A 4 0.50 -4.45 8.82
N ASP A 5 0.29 -4.83 10.09
CA ASP A 5 0.00 -3.86 11.15
C ASP A 5 1.18 -2.92 11.41
N SER A 6 2.41 -3.47 11.51
CA SER A 6 3.58 -2.63 11.77
C SER A 6 3.91 -1.72 10.60
N LEU A 7 3.66 -2.16 9.37
CA LEU A 7 3.81 -1.31 8.19
C LEU A 7 2.83 -0.12 8.28
N PHE A 8 1.58 -0.38 8.66
CA PHE A 8 0.59 0.68 8.77
C PHE A 8 1.03 1.76 9.78
N VAL A 9 1.56 1.34 10.94
CA VAL A 9 2.08 2.27 11.95
C VAL A 9 3.21 3.12 11.37
N GLU A 10 4.13 2.48 10.64
CA GLU A 10 5.24 3.17 9.99
C GLU A 10 4.74 4.22 8.99
N LEU A 11 3.79 3.84 8.13
CA LEU A 11 3.27 4.75 7.10
C LEU A 11 2.46 5.89 7.69
N ALA A 12 1.66 5.61 8.72
CA ALA A 12 0.92 6.65 9.45
C ALA A 12 1.89 7.66 10.09
N GLY A 13 3.01 7.17 10.63
CA GLY A 13 4.06 8.02 11.16
C GLY A 13 4.68 8.92 10.09
N LYS A 14 4.94 8.39 8.91
CA LYS A 14 5.46 9.19 7.78
C LYS A 14 4.45 10.22 7.31
N ALA A 15 3.17 9.89 7.32
CA ALA A 15 2.10 10.83 6.97
C ALA A 15 2.08 12.01 7.96
N ALA A 16 2.30 11.74 9.25
CA ALA A 16 2.30 12.76 10.30
C ALA A 16 3.55 13.63 10.27
N THR A 17 4.74 13.03 10.13
CA THR A 17 6.02 13.74 10.20
C THR A 17 6.49 14.30 8.87
N ARG A 18 6.01 13.75 7.77
CA ARG A 18 6.31 14.18 6.39
C ARG A 18 7.82 14.30 6.12
N PRO A 19 8.60 13.21 6.30
CA PRO A 19 10.04 13.28 6.08
C PRO A 19 10.39 13.64 4.64
N ALA A 20 11.42 14.47 4.47
CA ALA A 20 11.86 14.91 3.16
C ALA A 20 12.28 13.71 2.31
N GLY A 21 11.90 13.69 1.04
CA GLY A 21 12.26 12.63 0.11
C GLY A 21 11.45 11.35 0.27
N SER A 22 10.43 11.32 1.13
CA SER A 22 9.59 10.14 1.33
C SER A 22 8.70 9.88 0.12
N GLY A 23 8.78 8.67 -0.45
CA GLY A 23 7.88 8.24 -1.52
C GLY A 23 6.43 8.13 -1.04
N THR A 24 6.23 7.76 0.24
CA THR A 24 4.90 7.67 0.84
C THR A 24 4.24 9.05 0.90
N VAL A 25 4.98 10.07 1.34
CA VAL A 25 4.47 11.44 1.40
C VAL A 25 4.12 11.93 -0.02
N ALA A 26 5.00 11.67 -1.00
CA ALA A 26 4.75 12.05 -2.38
C ALA A 26 3.47 11.41 -2.92
N GLU A 27 3.26 10.13 -2.62
CA GLU A 27 2.06 9.42 -3.07
C GLU A 27 0.80 9.98 -2.42
N LEU A 28 0.84 10.25 -1.11
CA LEU A 28 -0.27 10.89 -0.40
C LEU A 28 -0.61 12.26 -0.98
N ASP A 29 0.42 13.04 -1.31
CA ASP A 29 0.22 14.37 -1.91
C ASP A 29 -0.44 14.29 -3.29
N GLY A 30 -0.27 13.19 -4.00
CA GLY A 30 -0.94 12.96 -5.28
C GLY A 30 -2.45 12.74 -5.18
N GLY A 31 -2.94 12.39 -3.98
CA GLY A 31 -4.36 12.22 -3.72
C GLY A 31 -4.92 10.85 -4.10
N VAL A 32 -6.17 10.62 -3.73
CA VAL A 32 -6.87 9.33 -3.89
C VAL A 32 -6.83 8.82 -5.33
N HIS A 33 -7.03 9.70 -6.30
CA HIS A 33 -7.05 9.28 -7.70
C HIS A 33 -5.68 8.70 -8.13
N ALA A 34 -4.58 9.37 -7.79
CA ALA A 34 -3.25 8.91 -8.14
C ALA A 34 -2.90 7.60 -7.41
N ILE A 35 -3.28 7.50 -6.13
CA ILE A 35 -3.11 6.27 -5.36
C ILE A 35 -3.91 5.12 -5.98
N GLY A 36 -5.14 5.40 -6.42
CA GLY A 36 -5.99 4.42 -7.09
C GLY A 36 -5.36 3.84 -8.34
N LYS A 37 -4.68 4.67 -9.13
CA LYS A 37 -3.94 4.19 -10.30
C LYS A 37 -2.84 3.20 -9.90
N LYS A 38 -2.11 3.48 -8.81
CA LYS A 38 -1.10 2.56 -8.29
C LYS A 38 -1.69 1.24 -7.83
N VAL A 39 -2.84 1.28 -7.16
CA VAL A 39 -3.55 0.07 -6.72
C VAL A 39 -3.90 -0.81 -7.93
N VAL A 40 -4.44 -0.21 -8.98
CA VAL A 40 -4.81 -0.96 -10.20
C VAL A 40 -3.57 -1.54 -10.87
N GLU A 41 -2.49 -0.77 -11.01
CA GLU A 41 -1.25 -1.24 -11.61
C GLU A 41 -0.67 -2.42 -10.85
N GLU A 42 -0.59 -2.33 -9.52
CA GLU A 42 -0.04 -3.41 -8.71
C GLU A 42 -0.94 -4.65 -8.70
N ALA A 43 -2.26 -4.47 -8.72
CA ALA A 43 -3.19 -5.59 -8.82
C ALA A 43 -2.98 -6.37 -10.13
N ALA A 44 -2.79 -5.66 -11.25
CA ALA A 44 -2.49 -6.28 -12.53
C ALA A 44 -1.15 -7.03 -12.48
N GLU A 45 -0.13 -6.45 -11.85
CA GLU A 45 1.18 -7.09 -11.73
C GLU A 45 1.14 -8.35 -10.87
N VAL A 46 0.31 -8.38 -9.81
CA VAL A 46 0.08 -9.59 -9.01
C VAL A 46 -0.45 -10.72 -9.90
N TRP A 47 -1.45 -10.42 -10.70
CA TRP A 47 -2.06 -11.40 -11.61
C TRP A 47 -1.02 -11.93 -12.62
N ILE A 48 -0.31 -11.02 -13.29
CA ILE A 48 0.70 -11.39 -14.29
C ILE A 48 1.80 -12.23 -13.65
N ALA A 49 2.28 -11.85 -12.48
CA ALA A 49 3.32 -12.60 -11.78
C ALA A 49 2.83 -14.00 -11.41
N ALA A 50 1.59 -14.13 -10.94
CA ALA A 50 1.02 -15.41 -10.56
C ALA A 50 0.91 -16.37 -11.75
N GLU A 51 0.58 -15.86 -12.95
CA GLU A 51 0.47 -16.69 -14.14
C GLU A 51 1.81 -17.00 -14.80
N TYR A 52 2.77 -16.08 -14.77
CA TYR A 52 3.93 -16.17 -15.66
C TYR A 52 5.29 -16.03 -15.00
N GLU A 53 5.39 -15.55 -13.76
CA GLU A 53 6.69 -15.16 -13.20
C GLU A 53 7.11 -15.96 -11.97
N GLY A 54 6.24 -16.79 -11.42
CA GLY A 54 6.59 -17.67 -10.31
C GLY A 54 6.32 -17.07 -8.93
N ALA A 55 6.53 -17.91 -7.90
CA ALA A 55 6.11 -17.63 -6.53
C ALA A 55 6.77 -16.41 -5.91
N ASP A 56 8.09 -16.24 -6.10
CA ASP A 56 8.81 -15.13 -5.48
C ASP A 56 8.34 -13.78 -6.02
N ARG A 57 8.18 -13.68 -7.34
CA ARG A 57 7.68 -12.45 -7.95
C ARG A 57 6.24 -12.17 -7.54
N THR A 58 5.40 -13.21 -7.44
CA THR A 58 4.03 -13.07 -6.99
C THR A 58 3.98 -12.51 -5.57
N ALA A 59 4.79 -13.08 -4.66
CA ALA A 59 4.85 -12.61 -3.28
C ALA A 59 5.32 -11.15 -3.20
N GLU A 60 6.32 -10.79 -4.00
CA GLU A 60 6.83 -9.42 -4.04
C GLU A 60 5.75 -8.44 -4.52
N GLU A 61 5.04 -8.78 -5.59
CA GLU A 61 3.99 -7.93 -6.13
C GLU A 61 2.80 -7.81 -5.16
N ILE A 62 2.46 -8.89 -4.44
CA ILE A 62 1.44 -8.82 -3.40
C ILE A 62 1.86 -7.83 -2.31
N SER A 63 3.14 -7.86 -1.89
CA SER A 63 3.62 -6.93 -0.88
C SER A 63 3.51 -5.47 -1.34
N GLN A 64 3.78 -5.21 -2.62
CA GLN A 64 3.62 -3.86 -3.19
C GLN A 64 2.15 -3.44 -3.22
N LEU A 65 1.25 -4.35 -3.56
CA LEU A 65 -0.19 -4.04 -3.53
C LEU A 65 -0.65 -3.71 -2.11
N LEU A 66 -0.22 -4.48 -1.12
CA LEU A 66 -0.56 -4.22 0.28
C LEU A 66 -0.07 -2.84 0.72
N TYR A 67 1.13 -2.44 0.30
CA TYR A 67 1.66 -1.12 0.58
C TYR A 67 0.74 -0.01 0.05
N HIS A 68 0.38 -0.08 -1.24
CA HIS A 68 -0.47 0.95 -1.85
C HIS A 68 -1.88 0.96 -1.27
N LEU A 69 -2.41 -0.20 -0.88
CA LEU A 69 -3.70 -0.26 -0.18
C LEU A 69 -3.63 0.46 1.16
N GLN A 70 -2.52 0.37 1.88
CA GLN A 70 -2.35 1.09 3.13
C GLN A 70 -2.21 2.59 2.93
N VAL A 71 -1.52 3.02 1.87
CA VAL A 71 -1.47 4.43 1.52
C VAL A 71 -2.88 4.95 1.22
N MET A 72 -3.70 4.16 0.52
CA MET A 72 -5.10 4.50 0.28
C MET A 72 -5.88 4.62 1.59
N MET A 73 -5.69 3.69 2.53
CA MET A 73 -6.34 3.74 3.83
C MET A 73 -6.03 5.06 4.54
N ILE A 74 -4.76 5.46 4.55
CA ILE A 74 -4.33 6.70 5.20
C ILE A 74 -4.95 7.91 4.50
N ALA A 75 -4.95 7.91 3.17
CA ALA A 75 -5.54 9.00 2.39
C ALA A 75 -7.03 9.16 2.65
N CYS A 76 -7.73 8.06 2.96
CA CYS A 76 -9.17 8.05 3.26
C CYS A 76 -9.46 8.15 4.77
N ASP A 77 -8.43 8.36 5.59
CA ASP A 77 -8.55 8.45 7.05
C ASP A 77 -9.18 7.20 7.68
N LEU A 78 -8.77 6.03 7.18
CA LEU A 78 -9.22 4.73 7.69
C LEU A 78 -8.16 4.12 8.61
N SER A 79 -8.60 3.53 9.72
CA SER A 79 -7.74 2.75 10.60
C SER A 79 -7.72 1.29 10.16
N LEU A 80 -6.79 0.51 10.74
CA LEU A 80 -6.78 -0.94 10.54
C LEU A 80 -8.11 -1.56 10.96
N GLU A 81 -8.66 -1.11 12.09
CA GLU A 81 -9.93 -1.65 12.60
C GLU A 81 -11.09 -1.37 11.66
N ASP A 82 -11.09 -0.22 11.00
CA ASP A 82 -12.13 0.11 10.03
C ASP A 82 -12.22 -0.91 8.91
N VAL A 83 -11.09 -1.47 8.52
CA VAL A 83 -11.02 -2.51 7.48
C VAL A 83 -11.26 -3.90 8.08
N TYR A 84 -10.61 -4.20 9.19
CA TYR A 84 -10.67 -5.53 9.81
C TYR A 84 -12.07 -5.94 10.22
N ARG A 85 -12.92 -5.01 10.63
CA ARG A 85 -14.28 -5.33 11.05
C ARG A 85 -15.13 -5.95 9.92
N PHE A 86 -14.72 -5.80 8.68
CA PHE A 86 -15.44 -6.40 7.55
C PHE A 86 -14.87 -7.76 7.14
N LEU A 87 -13.77 -8.19 7.74
CA LEU A 87 -13.22 -9.51 7.49
C LEU A 87 -13.91 -10.57 8.33
#